data_cf392c63fae1c0336448171fa909f586
#
_entry.id   cf392c63fae1c0336448171fa909f586
#
_cell.length_a   1.000
_cell.length_b   1.000
_cell.length_c   1.000
_cell.angle_alpha   90.00
_cell.angle_beta   90.00
_cell.angle_gamma   90.00
#
_symmetry.space_group_name_H-M   'P 1'
#
loop_
_entity.id
_entity.type
_entity.pdbx_description
1 polymer ?
#
loop_
_entity_poly.entity_id
_entity_poly.type
_entity_poly.pdbx_seq_one_letter_code
_entity_poly.pdbx_strand_id
1 'polypeptide(L)'
;MKITFNNTIFSIEKTGGISRYFICLIKELIKNKLDVKVISALHKNKFLTLLPKETTTGLYLPNYPLFKLIESYNNKDFNNYINSKSTDIIHDTYYTPNINKPKKIKKVITVHDLIHEKFKDYYRNSKNEISKKKEAFIDCDHFICVSNNTKNDLVEFYNIEPDKISVIYHGANHLTNIKDNYDSKINDPYLLYVGKRDRYKNFMFLLKAYAKCKRVNQNFKLVCFGGNKFNKIEKQLINELNIQRNIKHVKGDDKILSTYYSSAKALIAPSLYEGFGLNVIEAMSFKCPVICSDIDVFKEICTNDTIYFDPKDENNLIHVMEEYLFKDTYMKNLAFNSYKRSKKFTWEKNCNETINVYKKLI
;
A
#
# COMPACT_ATOMS: atom_id res chain seq x y z
N MET A 1 -18.03 -22.20 1.90
CA MET A 1 -17.54 -21.24 0.90
C MET A 1 -16.06 -21.46 0.69
N LYS A 2 -15.66 -21.76 -0.54
CA LYS A 2 -14.25 -21.98 -0.95
C LYS A 2 -13.75 -20.78 -1.75
N ILE A 3 -12.66 -20.18 -1.31
CA ILE A 3 -12.08 -18.97 -1.88
C ILE A 3 -10.72 -19.32 -2.45
N THR A 4 -10.53 -18.99 -3.71
CA THR A 4 -9.27 -19.24 -4.41
C THR A 4 -8.65 -17.91 -4.85
N PHE A 5 -7.40 -17.68 -4.45
CA PHE A 5 -6.59 -16.55 -4.87
C PHE A 5 -5.61 -16.98 -5.94
N ASN A 6 -5.42 -16.16 -6.96
CA ASN A 6 -4.40 -16.42 -7.98
C ASN A 6 -3.01 -15.92 -7.55
N ASN A 7 -2.02 -16.22 -8.38
CA ASN A 7 -0.61 -15.96 -8.12
C ASN A 7 -0.12 -14.55 -8.48
N THR A 8 -0.89 -13.77 -9.21
CA THR A 8 -0.36 -12.65 -10.01
C THR A 8 0.49 -11.70 -9.20
N ILE A 9 -0.02 -11.16 -8.07
CA ILE A 9 0.78 -10.24 -7.24
C ILE A 9 2.02 -10.91 -6.63
N PHE A 10 1.92 -12.18 -6.26
CA PHE A 10 3.02 -12.94 -5.64
C PHE A 10 4.14 -13.28 -6.62
N SER A 11 3.84 -13.27 -7.92
CA SER A 11 4.80 -13.41 -9.00
C SER A 11 5.47 -12.07 -9.39
N ILE A 12 4.77 -10.95 -9.18
CA ILE A 12 5.26 -9.60 -9.52
C ILE A 12 6.12 -9.01 -8.39
N GLU A 13 5.67 -9.10 -7.13
CA GLU A 13 6.31 -8.47 -5.98
C GLU A 13 7.11 -9.47 -5.13
N LYS A 14 8.36 -9.10 -4.77
CA LYS A 14 9.11 -9.79 -3.70
C LYS A 14 8.52 -9.45 -2.32
N THR A 15 8.22 -8.19 -2.11
CA THR A 15 7.55 -7.60 -0.96
C THR A 15 6.90 -6.30 -1.41
N GLY A 16 5.68 -6.00 -0.96
CA GLY A 16 4.99 -4.76 -1.34
C GLY A 16 3.66 -4.60 -0.62
N GLY A 17 3.04 -3.44 -0.76
CA GLY A 17 1.78 -3.10 -0.09
C GLY A 17 0.62 -3.99 -0.53
N ILE A 18 0.52 -4.29 -1.84
CA ILE A 18 -0.55 -5.12 -2.38
C ILE A 18 -0.41 -6.57 -1.93
N SER A 19 0.79 -7.15 -2.03
CA SER A 19 1.01 -8.51 -1.54
C SER A 19 0.79 -8.63 -0.03
N ARG A 20 1.13 -7.60 0.75
CA ARG A 20 0.83 -7.52 2.19
C ARG A 20 -0.67 -7.53 2.45
N TYR A 21 -1.44 -6.73 1.71
CA TYR A 21 -2.89 -6.70 1.80
C TYR A 21 -3.47 -8.12 1.70
N PHE A 22 -3.12 -8.86 0.65
CA PHE A 22 -3.64 -10.21 0.46
C PHE A 22 -3.20 -11.18 1.55
N ILE A 23 -1.96 -11.11 2.03
CA ILE A 23 -1.51 -11.98 3.12
C ILE A 23 -2.26 -11.69 4.41
N CYS A 24 -2.51 -10.43 4.75
CA CYS A 24 -3.29 -10.07 5.93
C CYS A 24 -4.75 -10.52 5.80
N LEU A 25 -5.39 -10.27 4.65
CA LEU A 25 -6.74 -10.74 4.37
C LEU A 25 -6.84 -12.28 4.46
N ILE A 26 -5.94 -13.02 3.81
CA ILE A 26 -5.93 -14.47 3.80
C ILE A 26 -5.76 -15.02 5.22
N LYS A 27 -4.87 -14.47 6.04
CA LYS A 27 -4.70 -14.86 7.44
C LYS A 27 -5.99 -14.71 8.25
N GLU A 28 -6.71 -13.60 8.08
CA GLU A 28 -7.97 -13.38 8.76
C GLU A 28 -9.08 -14.29 8.23
N LEU A 29 -9.13 -14.60 6.92
CA LEU A 29 -10.07 -15.57 6.35
C LEU A 29 -9.84 -16.98 6.92
N ILE A 30 -8.57 -17.41 7.05
CA ILE A 30 -8.21 -18.71 7.69
C ILE A 30 -8.64 -18.73 9.15
N LYS A 31 -8.38 -17.65 9.90
CA LYS A 31 -8.80 -17.48 11.30
C LYS A 31 -10.32 -17.60 11.45
N ASN A 32 -11.08 -17.12 10.45
CA ASN A 32 -12.53 -17.27 10.37
C ASN A 32 -12.97 -18.66 9.84
N LYS A 33 -12.06 -19.63 9.76
CA LYS A 33 -12.31 -21.04 9.37
C LYS A 33 -12.88 -21.20 7.95
N LEU A 34 -12.54 -20.29 7.03
CA LEU A 34 -12.92 -20.42 5.64
C LEU A 34 -11.92 -21.32 4.88
N ASP A 35 -12.42 -22.04 3.89
CA ASP A 35 -11.58 -22.84 2.98
C ASP A 35 -10.90 -21.91 1.96
N VAL A 36 -9.63 -21.63 2.18
CA VAL A 36 -8.85 -20.69 1.38
C VAL A 36 -7.68 -21.38 0.71
N LYS A 37 -7.51 -21.15 -0.60
CA LYS A 37 -6.37 -21.62 -1.37
C LYS A 37 -5.72 -20.47 -2.14
N VAL A 38 -4.39 -20.47 -2.21
CA VAL A 38 -3.59 -19.60 -3.06
C VAL A 38 -2.87 -20.49 -4.07
N ILE A 39 -3.22 -20.36 -5.33
CA ILE A 39 -2.64 -21.17 -6.40
C ILE A 39 -1.51 -20.38 -7.05
N SER A 40 -0.28 -20.76 -6.76
CA SER A 40 0.91 -20.03 -7.16
C SER A 40 2.09 -21.00 -7.38
N ALA A 41 2.05 -21.77 -8.44
CA ALA A 41 3.03 -22.84 -8.68
C ALA A 41 4.49 -22.38 -8.50
N LEU A 42 4.82 -21.17 -8.98
CA LEU A 42 6.11 -20.54 -8.74
C LEU A 42 5.93 -19.07 -8.31
N HIS A 43 6.55 -18.67 -7.19
CA HIS A 43 6.46 -17.30 -6.71
C HIS A 43 7.76 -16.77 -6.10
N LYS A 44 7.93 -15.43 -6.11
CA LYS A 44 9.09 -14.76 -5.48
C LYS A 44 8.72 -13.97 -4.22
N ASN A 45 7.47 -14.05 -3.78
CA ASN A 45 6.97 -13.24 -2.67
C ASN A 45 7.33 -13.84 -1.32
N LYS A 46 8.00 -13.07 -0.47
CA LYS A 46 8.40 -13.51 0.88
C LYS A 46 7.22 -13.63 1.84
N PHE A 47 6.19 -12.81 1.67
CA PHE A 47 5.04 -12.86 2.58
C PHE A 47 4.19 -14.10 2.37
N LEU A 48 4.14 -14.63 1.14
CA LEU A 48 3.39 -15.85 0.85
C LEU A 48 3.93 -17.05 1.65
N THR A 49 5.25 -17.09 1.95
CA THR A 49 5.85 -18.14 2.78
C THR A 49 5.43 -18.10 4.25
N LEU A 50 4.73 -17.04 4.67
CA LEU A 50 4.19 -16.89 6.04
C LEU A 50 2.80 -17.53 6.23
N LEU A 51 2.20 -18.05 5.16
CA LEU A 51 0.92 -18.77 5.21
C LEU A 51 1.16 -20.25 5.49
N PRO A 52 0.16 -20.96 6.07
CA PRO A 52 0.22 -22.42 6.22
C PRO A 52 0.44 -23.12 4.87
N LYS A 53 1.22 -24.18 4.87
CA LYS A 53 1.55 -24.95 3.65
C LYS A 53 0.31 -25.51 2.94
N GLU A 54 -0.70 -25.87 3.69
CA GLU A 54 -1.98 -26.37 3.16
C GLU A 54 -2.80 -25.30 2.44
N THR A 55 -2.54 -24.02 2.70
CA THR A 55 -3.21 -22.88 2.05
C THR A 55 -2.59 -22.54 0.71
N THR A 56 -1.30 -22.80 0.53
CA THR A 56 -0.54 -22.38 -0.66
C THR A 56 -0.08 -23.59 -1.44
N THR A 57 -0.22 -23.51 -2.78
CA THR A 57 0.44 -24.45 -3.69
C THR A 57 1.61 -23.75 -4.36
N GLY A 58 2.78 -24.38 -4.36
CA GLY A 58 3.90 -23.91 -5.15
C GLY A 58 5.21 -23.69 -4.41
N LEU A 59 6.22 -23.29 -5.19
CA LEU A 59 7.61 -23.19 -4.77
C LEU A 59 8.08 -21.73 -4.73
N TYR A 60 8.70 -21.36 -3.62
CA TYR A 60 9.34 -20.04 -3.47
C TYR A 60 10.66 -20.00 -4.24
N LEU A 61 10.75 -19.15 -5.25
CA LEU A 61 11.95 -18.85 -6.03
C LEU A 61 12.23 -17.34 -5.97
N PRO A 62 13.22 -16.87 -5.19
CA PRO A 62 13.45 -15.44 -4.97
C PRO A 62 13.91 -14.69 -6.23
N ASN A 63 14.50 -15.39 -7.16
CA ASN A 63 14.99 -14.85 -8.44
C ASN A 63 14.68 -15.85 -9.55
N TYR A 64 13.92 -15.42 -10.55
CA TYR A 64 13.75 -16.17 -11.79
C TYR A 64 13.84 -15.24 -13.01
N PRO A 65 14.66 -15.61 -14.02
CA PRO A 65 14.95 -14.71 -15.14
C PRO A 65 13.83 -14.66 -16.20
N LEU A 66 12.98 -15.71 -16.28
CA LEU A 66 12.00 -15.88 -17.36
C LEU A 66 10.58 -15.58 -16.91
N PHE A 67 10.33 -14.33 -16.48
CA PHE A 67 9.05 -13.92 -15.88
C PHE A 67 7.83 -14.30 -16.73
N LYS A 68 7.83 -14.02 -18.03
CA LYS A 68 6.68 -14.31 -18.91
C LYS A 68 6.35 -15.81 -19.03
N LEU A 69 7.35 -16.69 -19.04
CA LEU A 69 7.14 -18.15 -19.08
C LEU A 69 6.53 -18.64 -17.76
N ILE A 70 7.02 -18.12 -16.64
CA ILE A 70 6.49 -18.46 -15.31
C ILE A 70 5.07 -17.92 -15.15
N GLU A 71 4.79 -16.72 -15.60
CA GLU A 71 3.44 -16.15 -15.61
C GLU A 71 2.47 -17.04 -16.42
N SER A 72 2.87 -17.45 -17.63
CA SER A 72 2.07 -18.36 -18.48
C SER A 72 1.83 -19.71 -17.80
N TYR A 73 2.89 -20.29 -17.20
CA TYR A 73 2.79 -21.55 -16.47
C TYR A 73 1.84 -21.45 -15.27
N ASN A 74 2.00 -20.41 -14.45
CA ASN A 74 1.15 -20.16 -13.30
C ASN A 74 -0.31 -19.95 -13.71
N ASN A 75 -0.58 -19.22 -14.79
CA ASN A 75 -1.94 -18.99 -15.29
C ASN A 75 -2.58 -20.30 -15.77
N LYS A 76 -1.81 -21.16 -16.43
CA LYS A 76 -2.28 -22.49 -16.84
C LYS A 76 -2.60 -23.37 -15.60
N ASP A 77 -1.72 -23.38 -14.62
CA ASP A 77 -1.91 -24.13 -13.35
C ASP A 77 -3.18 -23.64 -12.62
N PHE A 78 -3.34 -22.31 -12.51
CA PHE A 78 -4.54 -21.70 -11.91
C PHE A 78 -5.82 -22.10 -12.65
N ASN A 79 -5.84 -21.99 -13.98
CA ASN A 79 -7.00 -22.38 -14.80
C ASN A 79 -7.33 -23.86 -14.66
N ASN A 80 -6.33 -24.73 -14.64
CA ASN A 80 -6.52 -26.17 -14.39
C ASN A 80 -7.13 -26.43 -13.02
N TYR A 81 -6.65 -25.72 -11.99
CA TYR A 81 -7.17 -25.85 -10.63
C TYR A 81 -8.64 -25.47 -10.54
N ILE A 82 -9.04 -24.28 -11.00
CA ILE A 82 -10.42 -23.81 -10.91
C ILE A 82 -11.41 -24.62 -11.75
N ASN A 83 -10.94 -25.30 -12.81
CA ASN A 83 -11.78 -26.18 -13.62
C ASN A 83 -11.89 -27.61 -13.05
N SER A 84 -10.91 -28.06 -12.26
CA SER A 84 -10.86 -29.44 -11.70
C SER A 84 -11.32 -29.50 -10.23
N LYS A 85 -11.27 -28.40 -9.49
CA LYS A 85 -11.59 -28.34 -8.06
C LYS A 85 -12.78 -27.44 -7.80
N SER A 86 -13.48 -27.72 -6.72
CA SER A 86 -14.57 -26.86 -6.26
C SER A 86 -14.01 -25.50 -5.81
N THR A 87 -14.53 -24.43 -6.37
CA THR A 87 -14.24 -23.02 -6.02
C THR A 87 -15.55 -22.28 -6.14
N ASP A 88 -15.90 -21.48 -5.12
CA ASP A 88 -17.08 -20.62 -5.16
C ASP A 88 -16.70 -19.20 -5.59
N ILE A 89 -15.60 -18.68 -5.02
CA ILE A 89 -15.09 -17.33 -5.27
C ILE A 89 -13.64 -17.40 -5.76
N ILE A 90 -13.36 -16.70 -6.86
CA ILE A 90 -12.00 -16.29 -7.23
C ILE A 90 -11.81 -14.86 -6.76
N HIS A 91 -10.80 -14.60 -5.92
CA HIS A 91 -10.37 -13.25 -5.62
C HIS A 91 -9.04 -12.99 -6.34
N ASP A 92 -9.10 -12.20 -7.40
CA ASP A 92 -7.93 -11.85 -8.22
C ASP A 92 -6.99 -10.95 -7.44
N THR A 93 -5.73 -11.38 -7.29
CA THR A 93 -4.74 -10.66 -6.47
C THR A 93 -4.10 -9.46 -7.19
N TYR A 94 -4.30 -9.39 -8.50
CA TYR A 94 -3.93 -8.26 -9.35
C TYR A 94 -4.72 -8.37 -10.65
N TYR A 95 -4.48 -7.50 -11.61
CA TYR A 95 -5.22 -7.47 -12.86
C TYR A 95 -4.80 -8.60 -13.80
N THR A 96 -5.48 -9.73 -13.71
CA THR A 96 -5.16 -10.93 -14.49
C THR A 96 -6.13 -11.06 -15.66
N PRO A 97 -5.67 -10.84 -16.91
CA PRO A 97 -6.50 -11.05 -18.09
C PRO A 97 -6.84 -12.53 -18.29
N ASN A 98 -7.99 -12.79 -18.94
CA ASN A 98 -8.33 -14.09 -19.50
C ASN A 98 -8.34 -15.26 -18.48
N ILE A 99 -8.93 -15.05 -17.31
CA ILE A 99 -9.25 -16.15 -16.39
C ILE A 99 -10.44 -16.91 -16.99
N ASN A 100 -10.15 -18.10 -17.55
CA ASN A 100 -11.20 -18.97 -18.09
C ASN A 100 -11.96 -19.68 -16.96
N LYS A 101 -12.86 -18.96 -16.28
CA LYS A 101 -13.64 -19.48 -15.16
C LYS A 101 -14.98 -20.08 -15.59
N PRO A 102 -15.41 -21.19 -14.96
CA PRO A 102 -16.79 -21.66 -15.08
C PRO A 102 -17.80 -20.58 -14.66
N LYS A 103 -18.95 -20.46 -15.36
CA LYS A 103 -19.97 -19.41 -15.11
C LYS A 103 -20.47 -19.37 -13.65
N LYS A 104 -20.51 -20.52 -12.98
CA LYS A 104 -20.94 -20.62 -11.56
C LYS A 104 -19.94 -19.99 -10.57
N ILE A 105 -18.68 -19.81 -10.94
CA ILE A 105 -17.66 -19.23 -10.07
C ILE A 105 -17.72 -17.72 -10.17
N LYS A 106 -17.81 -17.04 -9.02
CA LYS A 106 -17.81 -15.58 -8.95
C LYS A 106 -16.41 -15.01 -8.86
N LYS A 107 -16.12 -13.93 -9.58
CA LYS A 107 -14.83 -13.26 -9.61
C LYS A 107 -14.92 -11.91 -8.90
N VAL A 108 -14.03 -11.70 -7.95
CA VAL A 108 -13.85 -10.44 -7.21
C VAL A 108 -12.45 -9.90 -7.50
N ILE A 109 -12.32 -8.59 -7.66
CA ILE A 109 -11.04 -7.89 -7.81
C ILE A 109 -10.94 -6.80 -6.77
N THR A 110 -9.80 -6.71 -6.06
CA THR A 110 -9.47 -5.53 -5.27
C THR A 110 -8.72 -4.52 -6.13
N VAL A 111 -9.29 -3.31 -6.25
CA VAL A 111 -8.69 -2.17 -6.94
C VAL A 111 -7.94 -1.32 -5.93
N HIS A 112 -6.61 -1.33 -6.02
CA HIS A 112 -5.74 -0.64 -5.08
C HIS A 112 -5.49 0.82 -5.45
N ASP A 113 -5.41 1.13 -6.74
CA ASP A 113 -5.25 2.48 -7.28
C ASP A 113 -5.55 2.50 -8.78
N LEU A 114 -5.72 3.71 -9.31
CA LEU A 114 -5.85 4.00 -10.73
C LEU A 114 -4.78 5.00 -11.20
N ILE A 115 -3.57 4.80 -10.71
CA ILE A 115 -2.44 5.70 -10.93
C ILE A 115 -2.02 5.78 -12.38
N HIS A 116 -2.09 4.68 -13.12
CA HIS A 116 -1.73 4.63 -14.54
C HIS A 116 -2.74 5.37 -15.41
N GLU A 117 -3.99 5.47 -14.97
CA GLU A 117 -5.07 6.22 -15.61
C GLU A 117 -4.89 7.72 -15.36
N LYS A 118 -4.59 8.10 -14.11
CA LYS A 118 -4.45 9.50 -13.66
C LYS A 118 -3.15 10.16 -14.10
N PHE A 119 -2.06 9.38 -14.17
CA PHE A 119 -0.69 9.86 -14.49
C PHE A 119 -0.10 9.10 -15.69
N LYS A 120 -0.84 9.05 -16.80
CA LYS A 120 -0.44 8.30 -18.02
C LYS A 120 0.98 8.61 -18.49
N ASP A 121 1.37 9.90 -18.40
CA ASP A 121 2.66 10.39 -18.88
C ASP A 121 3.82 10.11 -17.93
N TYR A 122 3.55 9.73 -16.67
CA TYR A 122 4.60 9.41 -15.71
C TYR A 122 5.22 8.03 -15.94
N TYR A 123 4.50 7.14 -16.61
CA TYR A 123 4.88 5.73 -16.77
C TYR A 123 4.86 5.30 -18.23
N ARG A 124 5.98 4.79 -18.71
CA ARG A 124 6.11 4.27 -20.09
C ARG A 124 5.12 3.14 -20.42
N ASN A 125 4.74 2.38 -19.41
CA ASN A 125 3.89 1.18 -19.56
C ASN A 125 2.41 1.46 -19.23
N SER A 126 1.98 2.71 -19.03
CA SER A 126 0.60 3.02 -18.63
C SER A 126 -0.44 2.40 -19.57
N LYS A 127 -0.24 2.50 -20.89
CA LYS A 127 -1.15 1.91 -21.88
C LYS A 127 -1.33 0.41 -21.68
N ASN A 128 -0.25 -0.32 -21.42
CA ASN A 128 -0.29 -1.77 -21.22
C ASN A 128 -1.00 -2.13 -19.89
N GLU A 129 -0.70 -1.40 -18.80
CA GLU A 129 -1.35 -1.64 -17.51
C GLU A 129 -2.85 -1.30 -17.55
N ILE A 130 -3.23 -0.22 -18.24
CA ILE A 130 -4.65 0.14 -18.48
C ILE A 130 -5.36 -0.95 -19.32
N SER A 131 -4.71 -1.49 -20.38
CA SER A 131 -5.29 -2.59 -21.18
C SER A 131 -5.52 -3.84 -20.34
N LYS A 132 -4.53 -4.24 -19.54
CA LYS A 132 -4.66 -5.40 -18.63
C LYS A 132 -5.80 -5.22 -17.63
N LYS A 133 -5.96 -4.02 -17.05
CA LYS A 133 -7.09 -3.72 -16.15
C LYS A 133 -8.42 -3.87 -16.88
N LYS A 134 -8.55 -3.28 -18.08
CA LYS A 134 -9.79 -3.40 -18.89
C LYS A 134 -10.15 -4.86 -19.12
N GLU A 135 -9.20 -5.66 -19.57
CA GLU A 135 -9.40 -7.09 -19.82
C GLU A 135 -9.79 -7.86 -18.55
N ALA A 136 -9.10 -7.57 -17.42
CA ALA A 136 -9.39 -8.21 -16.14
C ALA A 136 -10.78 -7.85 -15.59
N PHE A 137 -11.32 -6.69 -15.94
CA PHE A 137 -12.60 -6.19 -15.46
C PHE A 137 -13.81 -6.78 -16.22
N ILE A 138 -13.63 -7.28 -17.46
CA ILE A 138 -14.73 -7.80 -18.31
C ILE A 138 -15.53 -8.89 -17.57
N ASP A 139 -14.85 -9.86 -16.93
CA ASP A 139 -15.48 -11.01 -16.27
C ASP A 139 -15.57 -10.85 -14.75
N CYS A 140 -15.44 -9.63 -14.25
CA CYS A 140 -15.52 -9.36 -12.82
C CYS A 140 -16.96 -9.22 -12.36
N ASP A 141 -17.35 -10.01 -11.36
CA ASP A 141 -18.69 -9.96 -10.78
C ASP A 141 -18.80 -8.84 -9.73
N HIS A 142 -17.71 -8.50 -9.03
CA HIS A 142 -17.70 -7.44 -8.01
C HIS A 142 -16.31 -6.85 -7.78
N PHE A 143 -16.28 -5.55 -7.48
CA PHE A 143 -15.06 -4.79 -7.22
C PHE A 143 -14.98 -4.37 -5.75
N ILE A 144 -13.83 -4.55 -5.14
CA ILE A 144 -13.51 -3.99 -3.82
C ILE A 144 -12.55 -2.82 -4.04
N CYS A 145 -12.98 -1.61 -3.75
CA CYS A 145 -12.13 -0.41 -3.77
C CYS A 145 -11.61 -0.12 -2.36
N VAL A 146 -10.34 0.25 -2.26
CA VAL A 146 -9.67 0.47 -0.98
C VAL A 146 -10.01 1.83 -0.33
N SER A 147 -10.69 2.71 -1.06
CA SER A 147 -11.18 4.02 -0.62
C SER A 147 -12.34 4.49 -1.50
N ASN A 148 -13.10 5.49 -1.02
CA ASN A 148 -14.10 6.17 -1.86
C ASN A 148 -13.44 6.90 -3.04
N ASN A 149 -12.24 7.46 -2.82
CA ASN A 149 -11.47 8.06 -3.91
C ASN A 149 -11.20 7.04 -5.03
N THR A 150 -10.74 5.82 -4.69
CA THR A 150 -10.54 4.74 -5.68
C THR A 150 -11.83 4.28 -6.33
N LYS A 151 -12.97 4.26 -5.60
CA LYS A 151 -14.29 3.98 -6.16
C LYS A 151 -14.68 5.03 -7.19
N ASN A 152 -14.53 6.31 -6.86
CA ASN A 152 -14.87 7.41 -7.78
C ASN A 152 -14.03 7.34 -9.06
N ASP A 153 -12.71 7.12 -8.93
CA ASP A 153 -11.81 6.93 -10.05
C ASP A 153 -12.22 5.71 -10.91
N LEU A 154 -12.63 4.58 -10.28
CA LEU A 154 -13.07 3.39 -11.01
C LEU A 154 -14.34 3.64 -11.83
N VAL A 155 -15.29 4.36 -11.27
CA VAL A 155 -16.50 4.79 -11.99
C VAL A 155 -16.14 5.73 -13.13
N GLU A 156 -15.28 6.74 -12.88
CA GLU A 156 -14.87 7.75 -13.86
C GLU A 156 -14.15 7.12 -15.07
N PHE A 157 -13.13 6.26 -14.82
CA PHE A 157 -12.27 5.76 -15.90
C PHE A 157 -12.81 4.52 -16.62
N TYR A 158 -13.65 3.73 -15.95
CA TYR A 158 -14.10 2.42 -16.47
C TYR A 158 -15.62 2.28 -16.55
N ASN A 159 -16.38 3.29 -16.12
CA ASN A 159 -17.85 3.29 -16.13
C ASN A 159 -18.45 2.04 -15.45
N ILE A 160 -17.84 1.59 -14.36
CA ILE A 160 -18.34 0.46 -13.57
C ILE A 160 -19.56 0.91 -12.76
N GLU A 161 -20.61 0.11 -12.77
CA GLU A 161 -21.84 0.35 -12.00
C GLU A 161 -21.54 0.43 -10.50
N PRO A 162 -22.00 1.48 -9.79
CA PRO A 162 -21.68 1.68 -8.37
C PRO A 162 -22.15 0.57 -7.42
N ASP A 163 -23.19 -0.19 -7.79
CA ASP A 163 -23.72 -1.33 -7.03
C ASP A 163 -22.82 -2.58 -7.12
N LYS A 164 -21.96 -2.67 -8.13
CA LYS A 164 -20.92 -3.68 -8.25
C LYS A 164 -19.66 -3.31 -7.47
N ILE A 165 -19.62 -2.19 -6.73
CA ILE A 165 -18.45 -1.70 -6.04
C ILE A 165 -18.71 -1.62 -4.53
N SER A 166 -17.86 -2.26 -3.75
CA SER A 166 -17.80 -2.07 -2.29
C SER A 166 -16.53 -1.35 -1.90
N VAL A 167 -16.62 -0.37 -0.99
CA VAL A 167 -15.45 0.27 -0.40
C VAL A 167 -15.09 -0.45 0.88
N ILE A 168 -13.88 -1.02 0.94
CA ILE A 168 -13.38 -1.77 2.09
C ILE A 168 -11.96 -1.29 2.40
N TYR A 169 -11.80 -0.60 3.52
CA TYR A 169 -10.53 -0.02 3.92
C TYR A 169 -9.49 -1.06 4.34
N HIS A 170 -8.21 -0.75 4.18
CA HIS A 170 -7.11 -1.56 4.70
C HIS A 170 -7.08 -1.56 6.23
N GLY A 171 -6.47 -2.59 6.82
CA GLY A 171 -6.06 -2.59 8.21
C GLY A 171 -4.64 -2.03 8.40
N ALA A 172 -4.38 -1.46 9.58
CA ALA A 172 -3.05 -0.97 9.98
C ALA A 172 -2.43 -1.78 11.14
N ASN A 173 -3.19 -2.66 11.78
CA ASN A 173 -2.81 -3.34 13.01
C ASN A 173 -1.83 -4.53 12.83
N HIS A 174 -1.34 -4.79 11.63
CA HIS A 174 -0.36 -5.86 11.38
C HIS A 174 1.02 -5.56 11.98
N LEU A 175 1.37 -4.29 12.15
CA LEU A 175 2.63 -3.86 12.75
C LEU A 175 2.55 -3.73 14.28
N THR A 176 1.38 -3.44 14.84
CA THR A 176 1.22 -3.11 16.28
C THR A 176 1.37 -4.30 17.22
N ASN A 177 1.30 -5.52 16.70
CA ASN A 177 1.52 -6.76 17.47
C ASN A 177 3.00 -7.17 17.56
N ILE A 178 3.88 -6.38 16.97
CA ILE A 178 5.33 -6.63 17.00
C ILE A 178 5.88 -5.99 18.27
N LYS A 179 5.96 -6.78 19.34
CA LYS A 179 6.64 -6.37 20.59
C LYS A 179 8.13 -6.54 20.39
N ASP A 180 8.89 -5.44 20.29
CA ASP A 180 10.32 -5.50 20.37
C ASP A 180 11.00 -4.16 20.63
N ASN A 181 11.97 -4.18 21.51
CA ASN A 181 12.92 -3.11 21.81
C ASN A 181 14.04 -3.09 20.74
N TYR A 182 13.71 -2.75 19.49
CA TYR A 182 14.75 -2.44 18.51
C TYR A 182 15.18 -0.99 18.74
N ASP A 183 16.44 -0.81 19.10
CA ASP A 183 17.01 0.54 19.24
C ASP A 183 17.18 1.15 17.83
N SER A 184 16.48 2.25 17.57
CA SER A 184 16.71 3.00 16.34
C SER A 184 18.11 3.58 16.43
N LYS A 185 19.05 3.14 15.58
CA LYS A 185 20.41 3.69 15.50
C LYS A 185 20.48 5.17 15.09
N ILE A 186 19.42 5.93 15.33
CA ILE A 186 19.33 7.36 15.06
C ILE A 186 19.09 8.06 16.38
N ASN A 187 20.14 8.70 16.89
CA ASN A 187 20.10 9.49 18.12
C ASN A 187 19.51 10.89 17.89
N ASP A 188 19.59 11.39 16.66
CA ASP A 188 19.04 12.71 16.31
C ASP A 188 17.52 12.66 16.10
N PRO A 189 16.78 13.70 16.48
CA PRO A 189 15.37 13.83 16.12
C PRO A 189 15.20 13.83 14.59
N TYR A 190 14.13 13.20 14.08
CA TYR A 190 13.96 13.07 12.64
C TYR A 190 12.51 13.15 12.17
N LEU A 191 12.37 13.57 10.92
CA LEU A 191 11.16 13.42 10.11
C LEU A 191 11.25 12.13 9.32
N LEU A 192 10.14 11.44 9.15
CA LEU A 192 10.08 10.15 8.48
C LEU A 192 9.36 10.27 7.14
N TYR A 193 9.95 9.72 6.09
CA TYR A 193 9.30 9.41 4.83
C TYR A 193 9.30 7.90 4.62
N VAL A 194 8.17 7.30 4.27
CA VAL A 194 8.04 5.84 4.10
C VAL A 194 7.50 5.49 2.72
N GLY A 195 8.23 4.67 1.98
CA GLY A 195 7.80 4.08 0.72
C GLY A 195 8.80 4.18 -0.44
N LYS A 196 8.32 3.79 -1.62
CA LYS A 196 9.03 4.04 -2.87
C LYS A 196 9.03 5.55 -3.15
N ARG A 197 9.99 6.00 -3.95
CA ARG A 197 10.13 7.42 -4.31
C ARG A 197 9.76 7.66 -5.78
N ASP A 198 8.67 7.01 -6.20
CA ASP A 198 8.11 7.19 -7.53
C ASP A 198 7.60 8.65 -7.71
N ARG A 199 7.48 9.11 -8.95
CA ARG A 199 7.17 10.52 -9.27
C ARG A 199 5.93 11.06 -8.53
N TYR A 200 4.84 10.30 -8.47
CA TYR A 200 3.61 10.70 -7.80
C TYR A 200 3.73 10.73 -6.27
N LYS A 201 4.74 10.06 -5.69
CA LYS A 201 5.07 10.15 -4.27
C LYS A 201 5.74 11.47 -3.89
N ASN A 202 6.07 12.29 -4.89
CA ASN A 202 6.50 13.68 -4.76
C ASN A 202 7.74 13.90 -3.88
N PHE A 203 8.64 12.92 -3.87
CA PHE A 203 9.81 12.93 -3.00
C PHE A 203 10.77 14.10 -3.30
N MET A 204 10.95 14.45 -4.56
CA MET A 204 11.83 15.57 -4.96
C MET A 204 11.32 16.91 -4.44
N PHE A 205 10.00 17.10 -4.40
CA PHE A 205 9.35 18.26 -3.79
C PHE A 205 9.66 18.32 -2.28
N LEU A 206 9.53 17.19 -1.55
CA LEU A 206 9.89 17.12 -0.15
C LEU A 206 11.36 17.52 0.09
N LEU A 207 12.30 17.02 -0.74
CA LEU A 207 13.72 17.36 -0.59
C LEU A 207 13.96 18.87 -0.71
N LYS A 208 13.30 19.52 -1.68
CA LYS A 208 13.44 20.97 -1.90
C LYS A 208 12.85 21.78 -0.73
N ALA A 209 11.62 21.45 -0.30
CA ALA A 209 11.00 22.10 0.84
C ALA A 209 11.82 21.91 2.13
N TYR A 210 12.28 20.71 2.41
CA TYR A 210 13.11 20.39 3.57
C TYR A 210 14.44 21.18 3.56
N ALA A 211 15.11 21.27 2.41
CA ALA A 211 16.37 21.99 2.29
C ALA A 211 16.21 23.51 2.48
N LYS A 212 15.13 24.10 1.95
CA LYS A 212 14.80 25.53 2.10
C LYS A 212 14.42 25.87 3.54
N CYS A 213 13.81 24.95 4.26
CA CYS A 213 13.37 25.14 5.65
C CYS A 213 14.56 24.99 6.62
N LYS A 214 15.39 26.06 6.75
CA LYS A 214 16.63 26.04 7.54
C LYS A 214 16.42 25.61 8.98
N ARG A 215 15.40 26.15 9.64
CA ARG A 215 15.09 25.80 11.04
C ARG A 215 14.80 24.30 11.20
N VAL A 216 14.08 23.70 10.26
CA VAL A 216 13.72 22.28 10.30
C VAL A 216 14.94 21.39 10.03
N ASN A 217 15.71 21.68 8.96
CA ASN A 217 16.82 20.83 8.59
C ASN A 217 18.02 20.91 9.56
N GLN A 218 18.12 21.96 10.37
CA GLN A 218 19.10 22.08 11.46
C GLN A 218 18.71 21.25 12.69
N ASN A 219 17.41 21.06 12.94
CA ASN A 219 16.92 20.40 14.14
C ASN A 219 16.45 18.95 13.91
N PHE A 220 16.12 18.57 12.69
CA PHE A 220 15.59 17.25 12.37
C PHE A 220 16.28 16.65 11.15
N LYS A 221 16.74 15.40 11.26
CA LYS A 221 17.17 14.64 10.08
C LYS A 221 15.94 14.21 9.24
N LEU A 222 16.13 13.97 7.95
CA LEU A 222 15.11 13.35 7.11
C LEU A 222 15.46 11.88 6.88
N VAL A 223 14.69 10.98 7.47
CA VAL A 223 14.85 9.54 7.32
C VAL A 223 13.91 9.04 6.23
N CYS A 224 14.47 8.40 5.21
CA CYS A 224 13.73 7.80 4.09
C CYS A 224 13.74 6.29 4.26
N PHE A 225 12.63 5.72 4.72
CA PHE A 225 12.51 4.29 4.94
C PHE A 225 11.91 3.57 3.72
N GLY A 226 12.54 2.48 3.32
CA GLY A 226 12.07 1.63 2.22
C GLY A 226 12.54 2.11 0.84
N GLY A 227 11.99 1.48 -0.19
CA GLY A 227 12.43 1.68 -1.56
C GLY A 227 13.88 1.19 -1.81
N ASN A 228 14.43 1.54 -2.97
CA ASN A 228 15.84 1.29 -3.29
C ASN A 228 16.73 2.39 -2.68
N LYS A 229 18.07 2.19 -2.71
CA LYS A 229 19.02 3.27 -2.42
C LYS A 229 18.73 4.49 -3.31
N PHE A 230 19.12 5.69 -2.89
CA PHE A 230 18.96 6.89 -3.70
C PHE A 230 19.56 6.67 -5.09
N ASN A 231 18.78 6.98 -6.13
CA ASN A 231 19.21 6.90 -7.51
C ASN A 231 20.14 8.09 -7.88
N LYS A 232 20.63 8.12 -9.12
CA LYS A 232 21.57 9.16 -9.57
C LYS A 232 20.97 10.57 -9.48
N ILE A 233 19.70 10.73 -9.88
CA ILE A 233 19.01 12.03 -9.88
C ILE A 233 18.75 12.50 -8.44
N GLU A 234 18.29 11.60 -7.57
CA GLU A 234 18.09 11.90 -6.14
C GLU A 234 19.40 12.32 -5.45
N LYS A 235 20.50 11.61 -5.72
CA LYS A 235 21.82 11.95 -5.16
C LYS A 235 22.32 13.29 -5.67
N GLN A 236 22.13 13.58 -6.94
CA GLN A 236 22.51 14.88 -7.51
C GLN A 236 21.74 16.02 -6.83
N LEU A 237 20.42 15.91 -6.70
CA LEU A 237 19.61 16.93 -6.01
C LEU A 237 20.00 17.08 -4.54
N ILE A 238 20.22 15.97 -3.82
CA ILE A 238 20.69 15.99 -2.42
C ILE A 238 21.99 16.77 -2.29
N ASN A 239 22.93 16.62 -3.24
CA ASN A 239 24.20 17.33 -3.28
C ASN A 239 24.01 18.82 -3.61
N GLU A 240 23.21 19.14 -4.62
CA GLU A 240 22.87 20.52 -5.00
C GLU A 240 22.23 21.31 -3.85
N LEU A 241 21.38 20.64 -3.09
CA LEU A 241 20.70 21.21 -1.92
C LEU A 241 21.56 21.23 -0.64
N ASN A 242 22.76 20.67 -0.68
CA ASN A 242 23.70 20.57 0.47
C ASN A 242 23.10 19.93 1.74
N ILE A 243 22.24 18.90 1.58
CA ILE A 243 21.57 18.19 2.69
C ILE A 243 22.11 16.78 2.94
N GLN A 244 23.26 16.38 2.37
CA GLN A 244 23.80 15.02 2.45
C GLN A 244 23.98 14.54 3.91
N ARG A 245 24.35 15.44 4.82
CA ARG A 245 24.55 15.14 6.24
C ARG A 245 23.24 15.03 7.02
N ASN A 246 22.12 15.50 6.44
CA ASN A 246 20.84 15.61 7.11
C ASN A 246 19.82 14.59 6.59
N ILE A 247 20.16 13.80 5.56
CA ILE A 247 19.27 12.80 4.99
C ILE A 247 19.85 11.40 5.13
N LYS A 248 19.01 10.42 5.47
CA LYS A 248 19.41 9.03 5.64
C LYS A 248 18.43 8.08 4.96
N HIS A 249 18.94 7.16 4.14
CA HIS A 249 18.14 6.05 3.62
C HIS A 249 18.26 4.85 4.53
N VAL A 250 17.12 4.28 4.90
CA VAL A 250 17.03 3.09 5.76
C VAL A 250 16.20 2.02 5.07
N LYS A 251 16.60 0.77 5.25
CA LYS A 251 15.86 -0.40 4.80
C LYS A 251 15.75 -1.40 5.93
N GLY A 252 14.59 -2.01 6.07
CA GLY A 252 14.35 -2.98 7.12
C GLY A 252 13.06 -3.75 6.89
N ASP A 253 12.76 -4.63 7.82
CA ASP A 253 11.50 -5.33 7.94
C ASP A 253 10.46 -4.50 8.73
N ASP A 254 9.33 -5.11 9.01
CA ASP A 254 8.23 -4.49 9.74
C ASP A 254 8.59 -4.11 11.18
N LYS A 255 9.50 -4.88 11.80
CA LYS A 255 9.99 -4.64 13.16
C LYS A 255 10.82 -3.36 13.22
N ILE A 256 11.71 -3.19 12.25
CA ILE A 256 12.51 -1.98 12.13
C ILE A 256 11.62 -0.79 11.78
N LEU A 257 10.66 -0.96 10.85
CA LEU A 257 9.74 0.10 10.45
C LEU A 257 8.88 0.59 11.63
N SER A 258 8.37 -0.32 12.47
CA SER A 258 7.57 0.05 13.65
C SER A 258 8.34 0.94 14.62
N THR A 259 9.63 0.67 14.83
CA THR A 259 10.51 1.52 15.65
C THR A 259 10.67 2.93 15.06
N TYR A 260 10.84 3.01 13.72
CA TYR A 260 10.93 4.31 13.07
C TYR A 260 9.63 5.13 13.16
N TYR A 261 8.47 4.49 13.06
CA TYR A 261 7.20 5.19 13.31
C TYR A 261 7.09 5.68 14.76
N SER A 262 7.43 4.83 15.73
CA SER A 262 7.28 5.14 17.16
C SER A 262 8.15 6.31 17.63
N SER A 263 9.32 6.52 16.98
CA SER A 263 10.32 7.50 17.39
C SER A 263 10.40 8.74 16.50
N ALA A 264 9.66 8.77 15.38
CA ALA A 264 9.67 9.91 14.48
C ALA A 264 8.99 11.13 15.10
N LYS A 265 9.53 12.32 14.85
CA LYS A 265 8.88 13.59 15.16
C LYS A 265 7.57 13.76 14.40
N ALA A 266 7.56 13.40 13.13
CA ALA A 266 6.40 13.30 12.27
C ALA A 266 6.68 12.45 11.03
N LEU A 267 5.64 11.81 10.49
CA LEU A 267 5.63 11.31 9.11
C LEU A 267 5.33 12.47 8.16
N ILE A 268 6.09 12.61 7.08
CA ILE A 268 5.76 13.49 5.96
C ILE A 268 5.34 12.65 4.76
N ALA A 269 4.10 12.81 4.31
CA ALA A 269 3.52 12.08 3.18
C ALA A 269 3.13 13.02 2.04
N PRO A 270 4.06 13.37 1.11
CA PRO A 270 3.89 14.43 0.13
C PRO A 270 3.23 13.98 -1.17
N SER A 271 2.57 12.83 -1.20
CA SER A 271 2.05 12.21 -2.42
C SER A 271 1.04 13.10 -3.15
N LEU A 272 1.12 13.13 -4.48
CA LEU A 272 0.13 13.79 -5.34
C LEU A 272 -1.16 12.96 -5.48
N TYR A 273 -1.05 11.66 -5.24
CA TYR A 273 -2.15 10.70 -5.33
C TYR A 273 -1.83 9.45 -4.52
N GLU A 274 -2.85 8.83 -3.96
CA GLU A 274 -2.81 7.52 -3.30
C GLU A 274 -4.14 6.79 -3.52
N GLY A 275 -4.06 5.45 -3.58
CA GLY A 275 -5.29 4.66 -3.52
C GLY A 275 -5.84 4.57 -2.10
N PHE A 276 -4.96 4.52 -1.08
CA PHE A 276 -5.36 4.47 0.32
C PHE A 276 -4.43 5.28 1.25
N GLY A 277 -3.11 5.08 1.19
CA GLY A 277 -2.17 5.73 2.12
C GLY A 277 -1.84 4.85 3.33
N LEU A 278 -1.44 3.61 3.08
CA LEU A 278 -1.13 2.65 4.14
C LEU A 278 -0.09 3.17 5.13
N ASN A 279 0.96 3.86 4.66
CA ASN A 279 1.99 4.47 5.51
C ASN A 279 1.44 5.53 6.48
N VAL A 280 0.38 6.23 6.10
CA VAL A 280 -0.28 7.22 6.94
C VAL A 280 -1.02 6.55 8.09
N ILE A 281 -1.86 5.54 7.82
CA ILE A 281 -2.58 4.84 8.90
C ILE A 281 -1.64 4.00 9.77
N GLU A 282 -0.53 3.50 9.22
CA GLU A 282 0.53 2.87 9.98
C GLU A 282 1.14 3.87 10.98
N ALA A 283 1.56 5.06 10.52
CA ALA A 283 2.09 6.11 11.39
C ALA A 283 1.10 6.49 12.51
N MET A 284 -0.17 6.70 12.15
CA MET A 284 -1.23 6.97 13.12
C MET A 284 -1.34 5.87 14.19
N SER A 285 -1.18 4.59 13.81
CA SER A 285 -1.26 3.44 14.73
C SER A 285 -0.10 3.38 15.74
N PHE A 286 1.01 4.08 15.46
CA PHE A 286 2.16 4.24 16.36
C PHE A 286 2.20 5.58 17.09
N LYS A 287 1.11 6.36 17.07
CA LYS A 287 1.08 7.73 17.61
C LYS A 287 2.16 8.63 17.00
N CYS A 288 2.56 8.37 15.76
CA CYS A 288 3.42 9.24 14.99
C CYS A 288 2.56 10.37 14.41
N PRO A 289 2.85 11.65 14.70
CA PRO A 289 2.14 12.74 14.06
C PRO A 289 2.29 12.67 12.54
N VAL A 290 1.25 13.05 11.81
CA VAL A 290 1.24 13.01 10.36
C VAL A 290 1.12 14.42 9.79
N ILE A 291 1.96 14.74 8.81
CA ILE A 291 1.87 15.91 7.93
C ILE A 291 1.75 15.33 6.52
N CYS A 292 0.62 15.53 5.86
CA CYS A 292 0.37 14.90 4.56
C CYS A 292 -0.25 15.89 3.56
N SER A 293 -0.16 15.52 2.28
CA SER A 293 -0.77 16.27 1.19
C SER A 293 -2.27 16.45 1.39
N ASP A 294 -2.79 17.61 1.01
CA ASP A 294 -4.22 17.88 0.95
C ASP A 294 -4.83 17.22 -0.30
N ILE A 295 -5.03 15.91 -0.22
CA ILE A 295 -5.67 15.06 -1.24
C ILE A 295 -6.85 14.29 -0.66
N ASP A 296 -7.84 14.00 -1.50
CA ASP A 296 -9.13 13.45 -1.06
C ASP A 296 -9.00 12.18 -0.22
N VAL A 297 -8.13 11.26 -0.61
CA VAL A 297 -7.93 10.02 0.13
C VAL A 297 -7.34 10.25 1.53
N PHE A 298 -6.45 11.23 1.71
CA PHE A 298 -5.92 11.54 3.03
C PHE A 298 -6.97 12.24 3.90
N LYS A 299 -7.81 13.12 3.31
CA LYS A 299 -8.98 13.69 4.01
C LYS A 299 -9.97 12.60 4.43
N GLU A 300 -10.22 11.61 3.57
CA GLU A 300 -11.08 10.46 3.88
C GLU A 300 -10.56 9.66 5.07
N ILE A 301 -9.24 9.40 5.12
CA ILE A 301 -8.62 8.55 6.14
C ILE A 301 -8.37 9.32 7.43
N CYS A 302 -7.74 10.49 7.37
CA CYS A 302 -7.26 11.22 8.54
C CYS A 302 -8.29 12.19 9.10
N THR A 303 -9.21 12.72 8.28
CA THR A 303 -10.13 13.81 8.66
C THR A 303 -9.37 15.01 9.27
N ASN A 304 -9.75 15.48 10.46
CA ASN A 304 -9.12 16.61 11.13
C ASN A 304 -7.96 16.20 12.07
N ASP A 305 -7.56 14.93 12.05
CA ASP A 305 -6.56 14.39 12.98
C ASP A 305 -5.14 14.38 12.40
N THR A 306 -4.87 15.30 11.46
CA THR A 306 -3.56 15.46 10.80
C THR A 306 -3.36 16.91 10.36
N ILE A 307 -2.17 17.25 9.91
CA ILE A 307 -1.83 18.54 9.31
C ILE A 307 -1.73 18.34 7.80
N TYR A 308 -2.46 19.18 7.05
CA TYR A 308 -2.47 19.15 5.59
C TYR A 308 -1.61 20.25 4.98
N PHE A 309 -1.07 19.97 3.80
CA PHE A 309 -0.41 20.97 2.98
C PHE A 309 -0.72 20.75 1.49
N ASP A 310 -0.64 21.81 0.70
CA ASP A 310 -0.76 21.72 -0.75
C ASP A 310 0.48 21.03 -1.35
N PRO A 311 0.34 19.84 -1.97
CA PRO A 311 1.48 19.11 -2.53
C PRO A 311 2.09 19.75 -3.77
N LYS A 312 1.60 20.89 -4.22
CA LYS A 312 2.12 21.67 -5.35
C LYS A 312 2.79 22.96 -4.91
N ASP A 313 2.64 23.35 -3.64
CA ASP A 313 3.23 24.58 -3.08
C ASP A 313 4.31 24.26 -2.03
N GLU A 314 5.59 24.41 -2.43
CA GLU A 314 6.74 24.19 -1.53
C GLU A 314 6.71 25.13 -0.33
N ASN A 315 6.26 26.38 -0.50
CA ASN A 315 6.22 27.38 0.58
C ASN A 315 5.15 26.99 1.61
N ASN A 316 4.04 26.43 1.17
CA ASN A 316 3.02 25.93 2.08
C ASN A 316 3.55 24.78 2.95
N LEU A 317 4.28 23.80 2.38
CA LEU A 317 4.91 22.74 3.18
C LEU A 317 5.96 23.32 4.14
N ILE A 318 6.78 24.29 3.72
CA ILE A 318 7.76 24.96 4.58
C ILE A 318 7.05 25.62 5.76
N HIS A 319 6.01 26.43 5.49
CA HIS A 319 5.22 27.10 6.51
C HIS A 319 4.63 26.10 7.53
N VAL A 320 4.00 25.04 7.04
CA VAL A 320 3.44 23.99 7.89
C VAL A 320 4.51 23.32 8.77
N MET A 321 5.66 22.99 8.22
CA MET A 321 6.75 22.39 9.01
C MET A 321 7.27 23.35 10.07
N GLU A 322 7.47 24.65 9.76
CA GLU A 322 7.95 25.64 10.73
C GLU A 322 6.93 25.94 11.81
N GLU A 323 5.66 25.98 11.46
CA GLU A 323 4.58 26.28 12.40
C GLU A 323 4.35 25.16 13.41
N TYR A 324 4.31 23.89 12.95
CA TYR A 324 3.78 22.81 13.79
C TYR A 324 4.85 21.93 14.42
N LEU A 325 6.00 21.67 13.77
CA LEU A 325 6.99 20.72 14.28
C LEU A 325 7.61 21.08 15.63
N PHE A 326 7.53 22.34 16.03
CA PHE A 326 8.04 22.83 17.31
C PHE A 326 6.96 23.04 18.38
N LYS A 327 5.69 22.73 18.07
CA LYS A 327 4.56 22.78 18.99
C LYS A 327 4.32 21.40 19.62
N ASP A 328 5.18 20.97 20.54
CA ASP A 328 5.19 19.60 21.07
C ASP A 328 3.85 19.13 21.63
N THR A 329 3.18 19.97 22.44
CA THR A 329 1.89 19.63 23.02
C THR A 329 0.81 19.45 21.95
N TYR A 330 0.78 20.33 20.94
CA TYR A 330 -0.15 20.23 19.82
C TYR A 330 0.08 18.93 19.02
N MET A 331 1.33 18.65 18.68
CA MET A 331 1.73 17.44 17.93
C MET A 331 1.40 16.15 18.69
N LYS A 332 1.59 16.13 20.01
CA LYS A 332 1.21 14.99 20.87
C LYS A 332 -0.30 14.76 20.89
N ASN A 333 -1.08 15.83 21.01
CA ASN A 333 -2.56 15.75 21.00
C ASN A 333 -3.07 15.26 19.64
N LEU A 334 -2.51 15.79 18.55
CA LEU A 334 -2.82 15.35 17.18
C LEU A 334 -2.52 13.87 16.99
N ALA A 335 -1.33 13.42 17.40
CA ALA A 335 -0.92 12.02 17.34
C ALA A 335 -1.83 11.09 18.16
N PHE A 336 -2.31 11.55 19.31
CA PHE A 336 -3.24 10.77 20.13
C PHE A 336 -4.63 10.64 19.47
N ASN A 337 -5.13 11.71 18.87
CA ASN A 337 -6.42 11.68 18.17
C ASN A 337 -6.32 10.79 16.90
N SER A 338 -5.27 10.97 16.10
CA SER A 338 -5.03 10.13 14.93
C SER A 338 -4.86 8.65 15.30
N TYR A 339 -4.21 8.34 16.43
CA TYR A 339 -4.14 6.99 16.98
C TYR A 339 -5.53 6.41 17.29
N LYS A 340 -6.41 7.18 17.97
CA LYS A 340 -7.79 6.72 18.21
C LYS A 340 -8.52 6.41 16.91
N ARG A 341 -8.34 7.28 15.91
CA ARG A 341 -8.94 7.07 14.59
C ARG A 341 -8.39 5.83 13.89
N SER A 342 -7.07 5.56 13.98
CA SER A 342 -6.45 4.38 13.36
C SER A 342 -7.06 3.06 13.82
N LYS A 343 -7.65 3.00 15.02
CA LYS A 343 -8.34 1.80 15.53
C LYS A 343 -9.57 1.39 14.72
N LYS A 344 -10.10 2.28 13.87
CA LYS A 344 -11.18 1.95 12.93
C LYS A 344 -10.70 1.14 11.72
N PHE A 345 -9.39 1.09 11.48
CA PHE A 345 -8.75 0.41 10.35
C PHE A 345 -8.06 -0.87 10.81
N THR A 346 -8.81 -1.96 10.82
CA THR A 346 -8.29 -3.28 11.25
C THR A 346 -8.45 -4.32 10.16
N TRP A 347 -7.54 -5.29 10.12
CA TRP A 347 -7.62 -6.39 9.17
C TRP A 347 -8.82 -7.30 9.45
N GLU A 348 -9.24 -7.41 10.70
CA GLU A 348 -10.45 -8.12 11.08
C GLU A 348 -11.70 -7.49 10.46
N LYS A 349 -11.83 -6.15 10.55
CA LYS A 349 -12.93 -5.43 9.90
C LYS A 349 -12.89 -5.58 8.38
N ASN A 350 -11.70 -5.39 7.76
CA ASN A 350 -11.50 -5.61 6.33
C ASN A 350 -11.95 -7.01 5.89
N CYS A 351 -11.56 -8.04 6.63
CA CYS A 351 -11.94 -9.41 6.36
C CYS A 351 -13.45 -9.64 6.47
N ASN A 352 -14.08 -9.15 7.55
CA ASN A 352 -15.53 -9.31 7.75
C ASN A 352 -16.35 -8.63 6.66
N GLU A 353 -15.97 -7.43 6.25
CA GLU A 353 -16.60 -6.71 5.14
C GLU A 353 -16.39 -7.47 3.81
N THR A 354 -15.21 -8.01 3.58
CA THR A 354 -14.89 -8.85 2.40
C THR A 354 -15.71 -10.14 2.37
N ILE A 355 -15.87 -10.82 3.52
CA ILE A 355 -16.73 -12.01 3.65
C ILE A 355 -18.18 -11.66 3.31
N ASN A 356 -18.67 -10.50 3.72
CA ASN A 356 -20.03 -10.06 3.41
C ASN A 356 -20.21 -9.85 1.89
N VAL A 357 -19.20 -9.32 1.19
CA VAL A 357 -19.23 -9.25 -0.28
C VAL A 357 -19.32 -10.65 -0.89
N TYR A 358 -18.47 -11.58 -0.45
CA TYR A 358 -18.48 -12.94 -0.97
C TYR A 358 -19.85 -13.64 -0.77
N LYS A 359 -20.44 -13.49 0.43
CA LYS A 359 -21.76 -14.10 0.75
C LYS A 359 -22.90 -13.53 -0.10
N LYS A 360 -22.81 -12.29 -0.56
CA LYS A 360 -23.83 -11.70 -1.43
C LYS A 360 -23.76 -12.19 -2.88
N LEU A 361 -22.64 -12.78 -3.28
CA LEU A 361 -22.40 -13.22 -4.66
C LEU A 361 -22.78 -14.70 -4.88
N ILE A 362 -22.82 -15.50 -3.83
CA ILE A 362 -23.16 -16.92 -3.86
C ILE A 362 -24.51 -17.18 -3.20
#